data_6846c40ef06b885f3c5bcc390cb6c5f1
#
_entry.id   6846c40ef06b885f3c5bcc390cb6c5f1
#
_cell.length_a   1.000
_cell.length_b   1.000
_cell.length_c   1.000
_cell.angle_alpha   90.00
_cell.angle_beta   90.00
_cell.angle_gamma   90.00
#
_symmetry.space_group_name_H-M   'P 1'
#
loop_
_entity.id
_entity.type
_entity.pdbx_description
1 polymer ?
#
loop_
_entity_poly.entity_id
_entity_poly.type
_entity_poly.pdbx_seq_one_letter_code
_entity_poly.pdbx_strand_id
1 'polypeptide(L)'
;MYIHLVYYSGDRSLVENIKKDGSAGIVADKMFFLDAVDNDGDALRFQHNNGSHFDVIFLEKECAQSVYEKILDAVRENRTILETDIREKQIEGGLT
;
A
#
# COMPACT_ATOMS: atom_id res chain seq x y z
N MET A 1 -8.39 14.06 -1.81
CA MET A 1 -7.79 13.62 -0.53
C MET A 1 -6.29 13.49 -0.68
N TYR A 2 -5.52 14.08 0.21
CA TYR A 2 -4.11 13.79 0.30
C TYR A 2 -3.92 12.48 1.03
N ILE A 3 -3.01 11.67 0.54
CA ILE A 3 -2.62 10.42 1.20
C ILE A 3 -1.12 10.43 1.48
N HIS A 4 -0.77 10.08 2.73
CA HIS A 4 0.61 9.84 3.13
C HIS A 4 0.76 8.33 3.30
N LEU A 5 1.53 7.72 2.41
CA LEU A 5 1.67 6.27 2.33
C LEU A 5 3.09 5.84 2.64
N VAL A 6 3.24 4.96 3.64
CA VAL A 6 4.52 4.35 3.98
C VAL A 6 4.42 2.85 3.68
N TYR A 7 5.34 2.36 2.86
CA TYR A 7 5.31 0.98 2.38
C TYR A 7 6.70 0.47 2.02
N TYR A 8 6.85 -0.83 1.85
CA TYR A 8 8.08 -1.39 1.29
C TYR A 8 8.03 -1.26 -0.22
N SER A 9 9.05 -0.59 -0.79
CA SER A 9 9.20 -0.42 -2.23
C SER A 9 10.06 -1.54 -2.81
N GLY A 10 9.73 -1.96 -4.03
CA GLY A 10 10.42 -3.00 -4.72
C GLY A 10 9.48 -4.12 -5.15
N ASP A 11 10.04 -5.21 -5.62
CA ASP A 11 9.24 -6.35 -6.05
C ASP A 11 8.88 -7.25 -4.86
N ARG A 12 8.04 -8.24 -5.15
CA ARG A 12 7.59 -9.23 -4.16
C ARG A 12 8.76 -9.94 -3.48
N SER A 13 9.86 -10.19 -4.20
CA SER A 13 10.99 -10.94 -3.64
C SER A 13 11.68 -10.18 -2.51
N LEU A 14 11.73 -8.84 -2.57
CA LEU A 14 12.25 -8.04 -1.46
C LEU A 14 11.39 -8.18 -0.22
N VAL A 15 10.08 -8.13 -0.38
CA VAL A 15 9.14 -8.29 0.76
C VAL A 15 9.24 -9.69 1.35
N GLU A 16 9.39 -10.71 0.52
CA GLU A 16 9.59 -12.08 0.98
C GLU A 16 10.90 -12.26 1.73
N ASN A 17 11.96 -11.57 1.33
CA ASN A 17 13.24 -11.60 2.04
C ASN A 17 13.12 -10.97 3.43
N ILE A 18 12.40 -9.85 3.55
CA ILE A 18 12.10 -9.25 4.86
C ILE A 18 11.42 -10.26 5.77
N LYS A 19 10.46 -11.00 5.23
CA LYS A 19 9.73 -12.04 5.94
C LYS A 19 10.65 -13.16 6.44
N LYS A 20 11.61 -13.60 5.60
CA LYS A 20 12.45 -14.76 5.90
C LYS A 20 13.56 -14.49 6.89
N ASP A 21 14.22 -13.35 6.76
CA ASP A 21 15.46 -13.07 7.52
C ASP A 21 15.37 -11.81 8.37
N GLY A 22 14.25 -11.11 8.34
CA GLY A 22 14.08 -9.87 9.09
C GLY A 22 14.88 -8.70 8.56
N SER A 23 15.47 -8.84 7.36
CA SER A 23 16.22 -7.73 6.77
C SER A 23 15.28 -6.56 6.43
N ALA A 24 15.82 -5.34 6.53
CA ALA A 24 15.06 -4.16 6.16
C ALA A 24 14.96 -4.06 4.65
N GLY A 25 13.74 -4.06 4.12
CA GLY A 25 13.50 -3.74 2.73
C GLY A 25 13.61 -2.25 2.46
N ILE A 26 13.48 -1.87 1.21
CA ILE A 26 13.46 -0.47 0.81
C ILE A 26 12.13 0.14 1.26
N VAL A 27 12.20 1.11 2.15
CA VAL A 27 11.02 1.83 2.63
C VAL A 27 10.78 3.03 1.72
N ALA A 28 9.57 3.17 1.24
CA ALA A 28 9.11 4.34 0.50
C ALA A 28 8.12 5.13 1.35
N ASP A 29 8.17 6.43 1.19
CA ASP A 29 7.31 7.38 1.88
C ASP A 29 6.83 8.37 0.82
N LYS A 30 5.54 8.32 0.50
CA LYS A 30 4.95 9.19 -0.52
C LYS A 30 3.76 9.94 0.03
N MET A 31 3.75 11.24 -0.22
CA MET A 31 2.61 12.10 0.05
C MET A 31 2.12 12.68 -1.28
N PHE A 32 0.85 12.45 -1.61
CA PHE A 32 0.31 12.88 -2.89
C PHE A 32 -1.21 13.07 -2.80
N PHE A 33 -1.77 13.79 -3.78
CA PHE A 33 -3.22 13.89 -3.90
C PHE A 33 -3.72 12.67 -4.67
N LEU A 34 -4.54 11.84 -4.02
CA LEU A 34 -5.08 10.62 -4.60
C LEU A 34 -6.25 10.95 -5.52
N ASP A 35 -6.13 10.56 -6.78
CA ASP A 35 -7.23 10.65 -7.75
C ASP A 35 -8.07 9.38 -7.75
N ALA A 36 -7.41 8.22 -7.83
CA ALA A 36 -8.08 6.92 -7.83
C ALA A 36 -7.20 5.85 -7.23
N VAL A 37 -7.81 4.80 -6.72
CA VAL A 37 -7.13 3.59 -6.27
C VAL A 37 -7.89 2.39 -6.79
N ASP A 38 -7.16 1.42 -7.35
CA ASP A 38 -7.72 0.17 -7.86
C ASP A 38 -7.06 -1.01 -7.18
N ASN A 39 -7.84 -2.06 -6.94
CA ASN A 39 -7.35 -3.32 -6.41
C ASN A 39 -7.41 -4.39 -7.50
N ASP A 40 -6.26 -4.98 -7.82
CA ASP A 40 -6.16 -6.10 -8.74
C ASP A 40 -5.41 -7.24 -8.03
N GLY A 41 -6.18 -8.15 -7.43
CA GLY A 41 -5.62 -9.27 -6.67
C GLY A 41 -4.77 -8.80 -5.51
N ASP A 42 -3.47 -9.10 -5.57
CA ASP A 42 -2.50 -8.75 -4.53
C ASP A 42 -1.87 -7.37 -4.72
N ALA A 43 -2.29 -6.61 -5.72
CA ALA A 43 -1.75 -5.30 -6.04
C ALA A 43 -2.77 -4.19 -5.79
N LEU A 44 -2.27 -3.04 -5.36
CA LEU A 44 -3.02 -1.79 -5.34
C LEU A 44 -2.35 -0.81 -6.29
N ARG A 45 -3.13 -0.21 -7.17
CA ARG A 45 -2.68 0.85 -8.06
C ARG A 45 -3.18 2.18 -7.53
N PHE A 46 -2.24 3.07 -7.22
CA PHE A 46 -2.54 4.43 -6.77
C PHE A 46 -2.33 5.39 -7.92
N GLN A 47 -3.34 6.17 -8.22
CA GLN A 47 -3.28 7.18 -9.28
C GLN A 47 -3.22 8.57 -8.66
N HIS A 48 -2.20 9.34 -9.06
CA HIS A 48 -2.04 10.73 -8.67
C HIS A 48 -2.98 11.62 -9.50
N ASN A 49 -3.30 12.79 -8.98
CA ASN A 49 -4.13 13.74 -9.70
C ASN A 49 -3.50 14.31 -10.97
N ASN A 50 -2.19 14.13 -11.16
CA ASN A 50 -1.48 14.50 -12.38
C ASN A 50 -1.50 13.42 -13.46
N GLY A 51 -2.20 12.30 -13.23
CA GLY A 51 -2.30 11.19 -14.17
C GLY A 51 -1.22 10.12 -14.03
N SER A 52 -0.17 10.35 -13.26
CA SER A 52 0.81 9.30 -12.99
C SER A 52 0.27 8.28 -11.99
N HIS A 53 0.83 7.08 -12.00
CA HIS A 53 0.40 6.02 -11.08
C HIS A 53 1.60 5.19 -10.62
N PHE A 54 1.40 4.46 -9.52
CA PHE A 54 2.34 3.44 -9.05
C PHE A 54 1.58 2.28 -8.42
N ASP A 55 2.23 1.11 -8.39
CA ASP A 55 1.64 -0.10 -7.84
C ASP A 55 2.37 -0.51 -6.57
N VAL A 56 1.60 -0.99 -5.59
CA VAL A 56 2.12 -1.64 -4.38
C VAL A 56 1.64 -3.08 -4.38
N ILE A 57 2.59 -4.02 -4.29
CA ILE A 57 2.30 -5.45 -4.32
C ILE A 57 2.37 -6.00 -2.90
N PHE A 58 1.34 -6.73 -2.50
CA PHE A 58 1.27 -7.39 -1.20
C PHE A 58 1.59 -8.87 -1.34
N LEU A 59 1.99 -9.51 -0.25
CA LEU A 59 2.19 -10.96 -0.23
C LEU A 59 0.88 -11.72 -0.34
N GLU A 60 -0.16 -11.18 0.29
CA GLU A 60 -1.48 -11.78 0.33
C GLU A 60 -2.52 -10.84 -0.29
N LYS A 61 -3.37 -11.37 -1.16
CA LYS A 61 -4.44 -10.57 -1.78
C LYS A 61 -5.43 -10.02 -0.74
N GLU A 62 -5.63 -10.73 0.36
CA GLU A 62 -6.51 -10.32 1.44
C GLU A 62 -5.98 -9.06 2.14
N CYS A 63 -4.66 -8.94 2.27
CA CYS A 63 -4.03 -7.74 2.83
C CYS A 63 -4.21 -6.55 1.89
N ALA A 64 -4.04 -6.74 0.59
CA ALA A 64 -4.28 -5.70 -0.40
C ALA A 64 -5.74 -5.23 -0.34
N GLN A 65 -6.68 -6.16 -0.28
CA GLN A 65 -8.11 -5.86 -0.20
C GLN A 65 -8.45 -5.09 1.08
N SER A 66 -7.87 -5.49 2.21
CA SER A 66 -8.09 -4.81 3.49
C SER A 66 -7.65 -3.36 3.45
N VAL A 67 -6.48 -3.07 2.88
CA VAL A 67 -5.98 -1.71 2.71
C VAL A 67 -6.86 -0.92 1.73
N TYR A 68 -7.26 -1.55 0.65
CA TYR A 68 -8.16 -0.95 -0.34
C TYR A 68 -9.47 -0.48 0.30
N GLU A 69 -10.10 -1.34 1.09
CA GLU A 69 -11.35 -1.00 1.79
C GLU A 69 -11.17 0.16 2.77
N LYS A 70 -10.04 0.18 3.49
CA LYS A 70 -9.72 1.29 4.39
C LYS A 70 -9.63 2.62 3.65
N ILE A 71 -9.01 2.63 2.47
CA ILE A 71 -8.89 3.84 1.66
C ILE A 71 -10.27 4.27 1.13
N LEU A 72 -11.08 3.31 0.65
CA LEU A 72 -12.43 3.61 0.19
C LEU A 72 -13.30 4.19 1.30
N ASP A 73 -13.19 3.69 2.52
CA ASP A 73 -13.93 4.22 3.66
C ASP A 73 -13.50 5.67 3.96
N ALA A 74 -12.21 5.95 3.88
CA ALA A 74 -11.71 7.32 4.06
C ALA A 74 -12.25 8.27 2.99
N VAL A 75 -12.36 7.81 1.75
CA VAL A 75 -12.94 8.58 0.65
C VAL A 75 -14.43 8.84 0.90
N ARG A 76 -15.18 7.82 1.33
CA ARG A 76 -16.62 7.97 1.66
C ARG A 76 -16.85 8.95 2.81
N GLU A 77 -15.94 8.98 3.79
CA GLU A 77 -16.00 9.90 4.93
C GLU A 77 -15.56 11.32 4.57
N ASN A 78 -15.19 11.58 3.33
CA ASN A 78 -14.68 12.86 2.85
C ASN A 78 -13.48 13.37 3.66
N ARG A 79 -12.58 12.48 4.05
CA ARG A 79 -11.36 12.87 4.75
C ARG A 79 -10.49 13.71 3.85
N THR A 80 -9.90 14.76 4.41
CA THR A 80 -8.99 15.63 3.68
C THR A 80 -7.60 15.01 3.55
N ILE A 81 -7.17 14.30 4.59
CA ILE A 81 -5.86 13.66 4.68
C ILE A 81 -6.04 12.25 5.23
N LEU A 82 -5.33 11.30 4.65
CA LEU A 82 -5.23 9.95 5.17
C LEU A 82 -3.76 9.60 5.34
N GLU A 83 -3.37 9.27 6.57
CA GLU A 83 -2.05 8.69 6.84
C GLU A 83 -2.20 7.19 7.00
N THR A 84 -1.40 6.43 6.27
CA THR A 84 -1.46 4.97 6.36
C THR A 84 -0.07 4.34 6.18
N ASP A 85 0.29 3.52 7.16
CA ASP A 85 1.49 2.70 7.12
C ASP A 85 1.04 1.27 6.83
N ILE A 86 1.36 0.79 5.64
CA ILE A 86 0.93 -0.53 5.18
C ILE A 86 2.03 -1.59 5.22
N ARG A 87 3.20 -1.26 5.79
CA ARG A 87 4.31 -2.20 5.86
C ARG A 87 3.94 -3.50 6.56
N GLU A 88 3.23 -3.40 7.68
CA GLU A 88 2.76 -4.59 8.41
C GLU A 88 1.82 -5.44 7.57
N LYS A 89 0.94 -4.81 6.80
CA LYS A 89 0.01 -5.52 5.93
C LYS A 89 0.72 -6.21 4.77
N GLN A 90 1.84 -5.68 4.32
CA GLN A 90 2.63 -6.31 3.25
C GLN A 90 3.29 -7.61 3.70
N ILE A 91 3.62 -7.75 5.00
CA ILE A 91 4.29 -8.93 5.54
C ILE A 91 3.43 -9.73 6.52
N GLU A 92 2.21 -9.28 6.83
CA GLU A 92 1.36 -9.86 7.88
C GLU A 92 1.14 -11.37 7.68
N GLY A 93 0.81 -11.82 6.48
CA GLY A 93 0.62 -13.24 6.18
C GLY A 93 1.87 -14.09 6.31
N GLY A 94 3.03 -13.47 6.50
CA GLY A 94 4.32 -14.12 6.56
C GLY A 94 4.90 -14.29 7.95
N LEU A 95 4.32 -13.66 8.95
CA LEU A 95 4.81 -13.69 10.33
C LEU A 95 4.12 -14.73 11.20
N THR A 96 3.09 -15.34 10.69
CA THR A 96 2.33 -16.38 11.40
C THR A 96 2.80 -17.77 11.08
#